data_f4f9719a258af3c73f660f1ac2cc8c8a
#
_entry.id   f4f9719a258af3c73f660f1ac2cc8c8a
#
_cell.length_a   1.000
_cell.length_b   1.000
_cell.length_c   1.000
_cell.angle_alpha   90.00
_cell.angle_beta   90.00
_cell.angle_gamma   90.00
#
_symmetry.space_group_name_H-M   'P 1'
#
loop_
_entity.id
_entity.type
_entity.pdbx_description
1 polymer ?
#
loop_
_entity_poly.entity_id
_entity_poly.type
_entity_poly.pdbx_seq_one_letter_code
_entity_poly.pdbx_strand_id
1 'polypeptide(L)'
;MFDVYKFFDMVLSQNALEIKKFFNEDAYIDWHNTNERFTVDEFIEVNCTYPDKWSGEVERVEQIGNLLIAVAKVTNVLDKFSFYVNSFILLENDKIVKLDEYWGDNGKIPQWRMIKNIGVKIK
;
A
#
# COMPACT_ATOMS: atom_id res chain seq x y z
N MET A 1 11.92 -10.36 -12.68
CA MET A 1 12.02 -9.04 -12.03
C MET A 1 10.73 -8.75 -11.26
N PHE A 2 10.84 -8.19 -10.07
CA PHE A 2 9.66 -7.83 -9.27
C PHE A 2 8.90 -6.67 -9.94
N ASP A 3 7.61 -6.87 -10.14
CA ASP A 3 6.72 -5.86 -10.75
C ASP A 3 5.80 -5.29 -9.67
N VAL A 4 6.15 -4.10 -9.19
CA VAL A 4 5.40 -3.42 -8.11
C VAL A 4 3.97 -3.07 -8.54
N TYR A 5 3.78 -2.73 -9.79
CA TYR A 5 2.44 -2.37 -10.31
C TYR A 5 1.52 -3.58 -10.29
N LYS A 6 2.03 -4.71 -10.75
CA LYS A 6 1.27 -5.97 -10.72
C LYS A 6 1.00 -6.42 -9.28
N PHE A 7 1.99 -6.24 -8.39
CA PHE A 7 1.81 -6.57 -6.97
C PHE A 7 0.61 -5.81 -6.37
N PHE A 8 0.57 -4.49 -6.56
CA PHE A 8 -0.54 -3.68 -6.05
C PHE A 8 -1.86 -4.04 -6.72
N ASP A 9 -1.87 -4.32 -8.02
CA ASP A 9 -3.09 -4.76 -8.70
C ASP A 9 -3.64 -6.05 -8.09
N MET A 10 -2.80 -7.00 -7.77
CA MET A 10 -3.22 -8.26 -7.17
C MET A 10 -3.72 -8.07 -5.74
N VAL A 11 -3.06 -7.20 -4.97
CA VAL A 11 -3.51 -6.87 -3.60
C VAL A 11 -4.89 -6.20 -3.64
N LEU A 12 -5.06 -5.20 -4.50
CA LEU A 12 -6.31 -4.44 -4.59
C LEU A 12 -7.46 -5.29 -5.15
N SER A 13 -7.17 -6.20 -6.05
CA SER A 13 -8.18 -7.12 -6.58
C SER A 13 -8.40 -8.34 -5.68
N GLN A 14 -7.68 -8.42 -4.57
CA GLN A 14 -7.81 -9.50 -3.58
C GLN A 14 -7.57 -10.89 -4.18
N ASN A 15 -6.56 -10.99 -5.03
CA ASN A 15 -6.20 -12.25 -5.68
C ASN A 15 -5.19 -13.02 -4.83
N ALA A 16 -5.70 -13.85 -3.92
CA ALA A 16 -4.89 -14.55 -2.92
C ALA A 16 -3.76 -15.38 -3.52
N LEU A 17 -4.04 -16.15 -4.55
CA LEU A 17 -3.03 -17.04 -5.17
C LEU A 17 -1.92 -16.24 -5.84
N GLU A 18 -2.26 -15.14 -6.49
CA GLU A 18 -1.26 -14.30 -7.17
C GLU A 18 -0.45 -13.47 -6.17
N ILE A 19 -1.07 -12.97 -5.11
CA ILE A 19 -0.35 -12.22 -4.06
C ILE A 19 0.77 -13.08 -3.47
N LYS A 20 0.49 -14.34 -3.18
CA LYS A 20 1.46 -15.24 -2.55
C LYS A 20 2.74 -15.40 -3.37
N LYS A 21 2.65 -15.35 -4.68
CA LYS A 21 3.79 -15.54 -5.58
C LYS A 21 4.85 -14.45 -5.47
N PHE A 22 4.48 -13.28 -4.95
CA PHE A 22 5.42 -12.16 -4.79
C PHE A 22 6.31 -12.27 -3.56
N PHE A 23 5.98 -13.16 -2.64
CA PHE A 23 6.65 -13.26 -1.34
C PHE A 23 7.54 -14.49 -1.22
N ASN A 24 8.66 -14.30 -0.51
CA ASN A 24 9.39 -15.42 0.07
C ASN A 24 8.51 -16.03 1.17
N GLU A 25 8.58 -17.35 1.35
CA GLU A 25 7.70 -18.03 2.31
C GLU A 25 7.90 -17.57 3.76
N ASP A 26 9.12 -17.11 4.09
CA ASP A 26 9.46 -16.64 5.44
C ASP A 26 9.29 -15.13 5.61
N ALA A 27 8.74 -14.46 4.60
CA ALA A 27 8.54 -13.02 4.64
C ALA A 27 7.55 -12.61 5.73
N TYR A 28 7.68 -11.36 6.18
CA TYR A 28 6.71 -10.80 7.11
C TYR A 28 6.39 -9.37 6.73
N ILE A 29 5.22 -8.92 7.17
CA ILE A 29 4.66 -7.63 6.82
C ILE A 29 4.30 -6.89 8.11
N ASP A 30 4.76 -5.64 8.21
CA ASP A 30 4.45 -4.78 9.35
C ASP A 30 3.54 -3.65 8.92
N TRP A 31 2.37 -3.55 9.55
CA TRP A 31 1.49 -2.40 9.45
C TRP A 31 1.71 -1.52 10.67
N HIS A 32 2.39 -0.41 10.44
CA HIS A 32 2.86 0.44 11.54
C HIS A 32 1.74 1.24 12.21
N ASN A 33 0.73 1.65 11.45
CA ASN A 33 -0.37 2.43 12.02
C ASN A 33 -1.17 1.67 13.07
N THR A 34 -1.29 0.36 12.93
CA THR A 34 -2.03 -0.50 13.85
C THR A 34 -1.10 -1.37 14.72
N ASN A 35 0.22 -1.24 14.51
CA ASN A 35 1.23 -2.00 15.25
C ASN A 35 1.04 -3.52 15.13
N GLU A 36 0.83 -3.98 13.90
CA GLU A 36 0.61 -5.39 13.60
C GLU A 36 1.71 -5.96 12.72
N ARG A 37 2.09 -7.20 13.01
CA ARG A 37 3.00 -7.99 12.15
C ARG A 37 2.27 -9.21 11.64
N PHE A 38 2.36 -9.47 10.34
CA PHE A 38 1.70 -10.58 9.66
C PHE A 38 2.72 -11.51 9.03
N THR A 39 2.42 -12.81 9.04
CA THR A 39 3.01 -13.76 8.10
C THR A 39 2.40 -13.48 6.71
N VAL A 40 2.97 -14.10 5.67
CA VAL A 40 2.42 -13.95 4.32
C VAL A 40 0.95 -14.41 4.25
N ASP A 41 0.64 -15.56 4.84
CA ASP A 41 -0.74 -16.08 4.82
C ASP A 41 -1.70 -15.17 5.59
N GLU A 42 -1.26 -14.60 6.72
CA GLU A 42 -2.06 -13.64 7.48
C GLU A 42 -2.29 -12.35 6.70
N PHE A 43 -1.26 -11.84 6.02
CA PHE A 43 -1.40 -10.65 5.19
C PHE A 43 -2.41 -10.86 4.05
N ILE A 44 -2.36 -12.02 3.40
CA ILE A 44 -3.31 -12.40 2.36
C ILE A 44 -4.73 -12.47 2.95
N GLU A 45 -4.88 -13.12 4.10
CA GLU A 45 -6.17 -13.24 4.76
C GLU A 45 -6.77 -11.87 5.07
N VAL A 46 -6.01 -10.98 5.71
CA VAL A 46 -6.53 -9.67 6.09
C VAL A 46 -6.89 -8.83 4.87
N ASN A 47 -6.09 -8.87 3.81
CA ASN A 47 -6.39 -8.11 2.60
C ASN A 47 -7.58 -8.67 1.83
N CYS A 48 -7.69 -9.99 1.73
CA CYS A 48 -8.75 -10.62 0.93
C CYS A 48 -10.09 -10.70 1.67
N THR A 49 -10.12 -10.43 2.98
CA THR A 49 -11.36 -10.38 3.75
C THR A 49 -11.86 -8.96 4.01
N TYR A 50 -11.08 -7.94 3.61
CA TYR A 50 -11.57 -6.57 3.69
C TYR A 50 -12.84 -6.42 2.86
N PRO A 51 -13.89 -5.81 3.44
CA PRO A 51 -15.13 -5.59 2.70
C PRO A 51 -14.92 -4.58 1.57
N ASP A 52 -15.89 -4.54 0.65
CA ASP A 52 -15.95 -3.60 -0.45
C ASP A 52 -14.94 -3.89 -1.56
N LYS A 53 -14.99 -3.04 -2.57
CA LYS A 53 -14.06 -3.07 -3.69
C LYS A 53 -13.13 -1.87 -3.61
N TRP A 54 -11.90 -2.10 -4.00
CA TRP A 54 -10.85 -1.11 -3.92
C TRP A 54 -10.20 -0.89 -5.28
N SER A 55 -9.84 0.34 -5.56
CA SER A 55 -9.02 0.69 -6.70
C SER A 55 -7.81 1.45 -6.22
N GLY A 56 -6.79 1.55 -7.03
CA GLY A 56 -5.61 2.28 -6.63
C GLY A 56 -4.65 2.54 -7.76
N GLU A 57 -3.69 3.39 -7.47
CA GLU A 57 -2.68 3.81 -8.41
C GLU A 57 -1.36 3.98 -7.68
N VAL A 58 -0.32 3.38 -8.25
CA VAL A 58 1.05 3.60 -7.77
C VAL A 58 1.52 4.92 -8.37
N GLU A 59 1.73 5.92 -7.51
CA GLU A 59 2.07 7.27 -7.96
C GLU A 59 3.57 7.50 -8.04
N ARG A 60 4.34 6.78 -7.23
CA ARG A 60 5.78 7.01 -7.13
C ARG A 60 6.49 5.73 -6.72
N VAL A 61 7.62 5.46 -7.37
CA VAL A 61 8.49 4.34 -7.04
C VAL A 61 9.92 4.84 -7.01
N GLU A 62 10.63 4.50 -5.94
CA GLU A 62 12.06 4.74 -5.79
C GLU A 62 12.74 3.42 -5.45
N GLN A 63 13.94 3.21 -5.93
CA GLN A 63 14.69 1.99 -5.64
C GLN A 63 16.11 2.30 -5.20
N ILE A 64 16.51 1.71 -4.09
CA ILE A 64 17.85 1.87 -3.52
C ILE A 64 18.37 0.45 -3.25
N GLY A 65 19.20 -0.07 -4.16
CA GLY A 65 19.67 -1.46 -4.05
C GLY A 65 18.48 -2.43 -4.06
N ASN A 66 18.35 -3.21 -3.01
CA ASN A 66 17.27 -4.20 -2.87
C ASN A 66 16.01 -3.64 -2.24
N LEU A 67 16.01 -2.35 -1.87
CA LEU A 67 14.85 -1.70 -1.26
C LEU A 67 14.09 -0.91 -2.33
N LEU A 68 12.82 -1.24 -2.49
CA LEU A 68 11.91 -0.51 -3.36
C LEU A 68 10.89 0.21 -2.49
N ILE A 69 10.76 1.52 -2.70
CA ILE A 69 9.79 2.35 -1.97
C ILE A 69 8.70 2.75 -2.95
N ALA A 70 7.46 2.45 -2.60
CA ALA A 70 6.32 2.78 -3.44
C ALA A 70 5.29 3.59 -2.66
N VAL A 71 4.73 4.60 -3.31
CA VAL A 71 3.61 5.37 -2.78
C VAL A 71 2.41 5.07 -3.66
N ALA A 72 1.34 4.58 -3.06
CA ALA A 72 0.11 4.28 -3.79
C ALA A 72 -1.07 5.01 -3.15
N LYS A 73 -1.97 5.48 -4.00
CA LYS A 73 -3.26 6.01 -3.57
C LYS A 73 -4.29 4.89 -3.70
N VAL A 74 -5.00 4.62 -2.62
CA VAL A 74 -6.02 3.56 -2.58
C VAL A 74 -7.36 4.21 -2.31
N THR A 75 -8.36 3.85 -3.11
CA THR A 75 -9.70 4.43 -3.05
C THR A 75 -10.75 3.35 -2.86
N ASN A 76 -11.67 3.57 -1.94
CA ASN A 76 -12.86 2.74 -1.81
C ASN A 76 -13.81 3.06 -2.97
N VAL A 77 -14.19 2.05 -3.75
CA VAL A 77 -14.98 2.24 -4.97
C VAL A 77 -16.38 2.78 -4.68
N LEU A 78 -17.00 2.34 -3.57
CA LEU A 78 -18.36 2.75 -3.21
C LEU A 78 -18.40 4.11 -2.53
N ASP A 79 -17.63 4.28 -1.45
CA ASP A 79 -17.71 5.46 -0.60
C ASP A 79 -16.78 6.60 -1.04
N LYS A 80 -15.89 6.32 -1.98
CA LYS A 80 -14.98 7.29 -2.57
C LYS A 80 -13.96 7.91 -1.61
N PHE A 81 -13.86 7.44 -0.37
CA PHE A 81 -12.77 7.87 0.48
C PHE A 81 -11.45 7.21 0.02
N SER A 82 -10.37 7.86 0.31
CA SER A 82 -9.06 7.38 -0.13
C SER A 82 -8.01 7.60 0.95
N PHE A 83 -6.88 6.92 0.76
CA PHE A 83 -5.71 7.09 1.60
C PHE A 83 -4.47 6.79 0.79
N TYR A 84 -3.32 7.23 1.29
CA TYR A 84 -2.04 6.85 0.73
C TYR A 84 -1.42 5.75 1.58
N VAL A 85 -0.73 4.84 0.92
CA VAL A 85 0.15 3.88 1.57
C VAL A 85 1.57 4.09 1.08
N ASN A 86 2.50 4.16 2.03
CA ASN A 86 3.92 4.15 1.74
C ASN A 86 4.44 2.76 2.05
N SER A 87 4.93 2.07 1.05
CA SER A 87 5.39 0.69 1.18
C SER A 87 6.89 0.61 0.98
N PHE A 88 7.59 0.07 1.97
CA PHE A 88 9.02 -0.20 1.92
C PHE A 88 9.18 -1.68 1.68
N ILE A 89 9.59 -2.04 0.48
CA ILE A 89 9.60 -3.42 -0.01
C ILE A 89 11.04 -3.89 -0.11
N LEU A 90 11.46 -4.76 0.79
CA LEU A 90 12.80 -5.35 0.76
C LEU A 90 12.75 -6.63 -0.06
N LEU A 91 13.57 -6.68 -1.11
CA LEU A 91 13.60 -7.79 -2.07
C LEU A 91 14.84 -8.65 -1.90
N GLU A 92 14.67 -9.94 -2.17
CA GLU A 92 15.77 -10.90 -2.28
C GLU A 92 15.38 -11.90 -3.35
N ASN A 93 16.21 -12.05 -4.39
CA ASN A 93 15.91 -12.90 -5.55
C ASN A 93 14.53 -12.60 -6.15
N ASP A 94 14.23 -11.32 -6.31
CA ASP A 94 12.97 -10.81 -6.89
C ASP A 94 11.71 -11.14 -6.09
N LYS A 95 11.87 -11.54 -4.84
CA LYS A 95 10.74 -11.79 -3.94
C LYS A 95 10.83 -10.91 -2.70
N ILE A 96 9.66 -10.59 -2.15
CA ILE A 96 9.59 -9.77 -0.95
C ILE A 96 9.99 -10.61 0.26
N VAL A 97 10.95 -10.12 1.04
CA VAL A 97 11.34 -10.73 2.31
C VAL A 97 10.84 -9.93 3.49
N LYS A 98 10.59 -8.64 3.31
CA LYS A 98 10.00 -7.78 4.32
C LYS A 98 9.22 -6.65 3.66
N LEU A 99 8.04 -6.37 4.17
CA LEU A 99 7.21 -5.28 3.72
C LEU A 99 6.79 -4.44 4.93
N ASP A 100 7.18 -3.16 4.91
CA ASP A 100 6.73 -2.19 5.91
C ASP A 100 5.74 -1.23 5.25
N GLU A 101 4.56 -1.06 5.84
CA GLU A 101 3.55 -0.17 5.29
C GLU A 101 3.11 0.87 6.32
N TYR A 102 3.03 2.13 5.85
CA TYR A 102 2.58 3.29 6.61
C TYR A 102 1.43 3.93 5.86
N TRP A 103 0.31 4.15 6.55
CA TRP A 103 -0.95 4.59 5.94
C TRP A 103 -1.31 5.98 6.40
N GLY A 104 -1.89 6.78 5.51
CA GLY A 104 -2.39 8.10 5.86
C GLY A 104 -3.70 8.39 5.13
N ASP A 105 -4.73 8.74 5.86
CA ASP A 105 -6.02 9.10 5.27
C ASP A 105 -5.93 10.41 4.51
N ASN A 106 -6.58 10.47 3.36
CA ASN A 106 -6.73 11.70 2.60
C ASN A 106 -7.94 12.47 3.15
N GLY A 107 -7.81 13.77 3.21
CA GLY A 107 -8.85 14.60 3.77
C GLY A 107 -8.82 16.00 3.23
N LYS A 108 -9.73 16.81 3.74
CA LYS A 108 -9.84 18.21 3.37
C LYS A 108 -8.83 19.06 4.13
N ILE A 109 -8.50 20.20 3.56
CA ILE A 109 -7.68 21.20 4.24
C ILE A 109 -8.45 21.64 5.51
N PRO A 110 -7.79 21.64 6.69
CA PRO A 110 -8.42 22.15 7.90
C PRO A 110 -8.90 23.59 7.73
N GLN A 111 -10.05 23.91 8.32
CA GLN A 111 -10.70 25.19 8.11
C GLN A 111 -9.81 26.39 8.49
N TRP A 112 -9.00 26.25 9.54
CA TRP A 112 -8.15 27.35 9.99
C TRP A 112 -7.11 27.78 8.95
N ARG A 113 -6.62 26.81 8.13
CA ARG A 113 -5.69 27.13 7.02
C ARG A 113 -6.45 27.63 5.80
N MET A 114 -7.61 27.04 5.53
CA MET A 114 -8.42 27.43 4.38
C MET A 114 -8.86 28.90 4.47
N ILE A 115 -9.26 29.34 5.68
CA ILE A 115 -9.66 30.72 5.94
C ILE A 115 -8.51 31.68 5.65
N LYS A 116 -7.29 31.29 5.98
CA LYS A 116 -6.09 32.13 5.78
C LYS A 116 -5.60 32.12 4.34
N ASN A 117 -6.17 31.27 3.51
CA ASN A 117 -5.78 31.14 2.11
C ASN A 117 -4.29 30.85 1.93
N ILE A 118 -3.79 29.89 2.71
CA ILE A 118 -2.37 29.47 2.69
C ILE A 118 -2.23 28.28 1.76
N GLY A 119 -1.26 28.34 0.88
CA GLY A 119 -0.98 27.26 -0.07
C GLY A 119 -1.89 27.28 -1.28
N VAL A 120 -1.68 26.33 -2.18
CA VAL A 120 -2.48 26.16 -3.41
C VAL A 120 -2.67 24.65 -3.66
N LYS A 121 -3.67 24.31 -4.45
CA LYS A 121 -3.91 22.92 -4.83
C LYS A 121 -2.77 22.42 -5.70
N ILE A 122 -2.38 21.16 -5.47
CA ILE A 122 -1.35 20.48 -6.27
C ILE A 122 -1.97 19.92 -7.55
N LYS A 123 -3.21 19.46 -7.47
CA LYS A 123 -3.92 18.79 -8.56
C LYS A 123 -5.29 19.38 -8.80
#